data_0466996399265e9083050742507613c4
#
_entry.id   0466996399265e9083050742507613c4
#
_cell.length_a   1.000
_cell.length_b   1.000
_cell.length_c   1.000
_cell.angle_alpha   90.00
_cell.angle_beta   90.00
_cell.angle_gamma   90.00
#
_symmetry.space_group_name_H-M   'P 1'
#
loop_
_entity.id
_entity.type
_entity.pdbx_description
1 polymer ?
#
loop_
_entity_poly.entity_id
_entity_poly.type
_entity_poly.pdbx_seq_one_letter_code
_entity_poly.pdbx_strand_id
1 'polypeptide(L)'
;AKRIGLAERTGRGIDKIYTVMLRSGHAIPDYSASTNTSVILRLNSAELDESYIKMIISEEERLQKTIPVDALIVLSVLKTERRATIKLLSTKIQQPISDTRSVVEWLIELGMVEGVGNGSARRYMLSSKVYSITNNKAGYTRQRGWDTMQERELILTHLNQYNRITREDVVELCRCTPNHASWLLRQLVKDQMMELYGAGR
;
A
#
# COMPACT_ATOMS: atom_id res chain seq x y z
N ALA A 1 24.31 2.24 31.81
CA ALA A 1 23.03 1.72 31.30
C ALA A 1 22.93 0.19 31.40
N LYS A 2 23.98 -0.58 30.97
CA LYS A 2 23.97 -2.07 31.02
C LYS A 2 23.85 -2.65 32.43
N ARG A 3 24.42 -1.99 33.44
CA ARG A 3 24.44 -2.48 34.86
C ARG A 3 23.09 -2.33 35.57
N ILE A 4 22.22 -1.44 35.10
CA ILE A 4 20.92 -1.15 35.73
C ILE A 4 19.73 -1.65 34.89
N GLY A 5 19.96 -2.57 33.94
CA GLY A 5 18.89 -3.20 33.17
C GLY A 5 18.21 -2.30 32.13
N LEU A 6 18.71 -1.08 31.89
CA LEU A 6 18.15 -0.11 30.93
C LEU A 6 18.55 -0.35 29.47
N ALA A 7 19.44 -1.31 29.20
CA ALA A 7 19.85 -1.64 27.85
C ALA A 7 19.77 -3.14 27.60
N GLU A 8 19.01 -3.52 26.59
CA GLU A 8 18.86 -4.90 26.14
C GLU A 8 20.09 -5.32 25.30
N ARG A 9 20.52 -6.58 25.45
CA ARG A 9 21.70 -7.13 24.75
C ARG A 9 21.37 -7.82 23.43
N THR A 10 20.11 -8.09 23.15
CA THR A 10 19.67 -8.99 22.06
C THR A 10 19.14 -8.28 20.83
N GLY A 11 19.18 -6.93 20.79
CA GLY A 11 18.64 -6.16 19.67
C GLY A 11 17.10 -6.10 19.58
N ARG A 12 16.39 -6.79 20.49
CA ARG A 12 14.92 -6.85 20.48
C ARG A 12 14.23 -5.54 20.91
N GLY A 13 14.98 -4.56 21.43
CA GLY A 13 14.42 -3.28 21.87
C GLY A 13 13.79 -2.50 20.73
N ILE A 14 14.41 -2.50 19.57
CA ILE A 14 13.89 -1.83 18.36
C ILE A 14 12.59 -2.50 17.90
N ASP A 15 12.59 -3.82 17.78
CA ASP A 15 11.39 -4.57 17.35
C ASP A 15 10.21 -4.33 18.32
N LYS A 16 10.50 -4.24 19.62
CA LYS A 16 9.49 -3.94 20.62
C LYS A 16 8.92 -2.53 20.46
N ILE A 17 9.76 -1.53 20.19
CA ILE A 17 9.32 -0.15 19.91
C ILE A 17 8.40 -0.14 18.67
N TYR A 18 8.84 -0.76 17.57
CA TYR A 18 8.03 -0.88 16.35
C TYR A 18 6.70 -1.57 16.65
N THR A 19 6.73 -2.73 17.30
CA THR A 19 5.53 -3.51 17.62
C THR A 19 4.54 -2.69 18.44
N VAL A 20 4.99 -2.04 19.52
CA VAL A 20 4.12 -1.25 20.40
C VAL A 20 3.52 -0.06 19.63
N MET A 21 4.35 0.70 18.93
CA MET A 21 3.90 1.88 18.18
C MET A 21 2.90 1.51 17.08
N LEU A 22 3.21 0.50 16.28
CA LEU A 22 2.37 0.10 15.15
C LEU A 22 1.06 -0.56 15.60
N ARG A 23 1.09 -1.39 16.64
CA ARG A 23 -0.15 -1.97 17.23
C ARG A 23 -1.04 -0.92 17.87
N SER A 24 -0.47 0.14 18.39
CA SER A 24 -1.20 1.30 18.93
C SER A 24 -1.67 2.28 17.85
N GLY A 25 -1.51 1.95 16.56
CA GLY A 25 -1.98 2.78 15.45
C GLY A 25 -1.13 4.00 15.15
N HIS A 26 0.03 4.14 15.81
CA HIS A 26 0.98 5.23 15.55
C HIS A 26 1.77 5.00 14.26
N ALA A 27 2.40 6.06 13.76
CA ALA A 27 3.31 5.99 12.63
C ALA A 27 4.57 5.19 12.96
N ILE A 28 5.26 4.73 11.91
CA ILE A 28 6.55 4.05 12.01
C ILE A 28 7.55 4.96 12.73
N PRO A 29 8.31 4.43 13.73
CA PRO A 29 9.39 5.16 14.37
C PRO A 29 10.41 5.68 13.35
N ASP A 30 10.80 6.95 13.47
CA ASP A 30 11.72 7.60 12.53
C ASP A 30 13.12 7.73 13.13
N TYR A 31 14.10 7.11 12.49
CA TYR A 31 15.51 7.16 12.82
C TYR A 31 16.34 7.97 11.80
N SER A 32 15.71 8.63 10.83
CA SER A 32 16.37 9.29 9.71
C SER A 32 17.35 10.41 10.11
N ALA A 33 17.15 10.99 11.30
CA ALA A 33 18.03 12.02 11.84
C ALA A 33 19.27 11.46 12.57
N SER A 34 19.42 10.13 12.64
CA SER A 34 20.58 9.50 13.27
C SER A 34 21.86 9.72 12.44
N THR A 35 22.99 9.78 13.14
CA THR A 35 24.33 9.92 12.54
C THR A 35 25.22 8.75 12.94
N ASN A 36 26.45 8.69 12.45
CA ASN A 36 27.41 7.66 12.85
C ASN A 36 27.80 7.71 14.34
N THR A 37 27.53 8.83 15.02
CA THR A 37 27.90 9.06 16.43
C THR A 37 26.71 9.21 17.35
N SER A 38 25.49 9.36 16.82
CA SER A 38 24.27 9.55 17.61
C SER A 38 23.07 8.84 17.01
N VAL A 39 22.23 8.27 17.89
CA VAL A 39 20.95 7.68 17.51
C VAL A 39 19.85 8.65 17.94
N ILE A 40 19.06 9.13 16.97
CA ILE A 40 17.93 10.01 17.19
C ILE A 40 16.66 9.24 16.81
N LEU A 41 15.83 8.97 17.79
CA LEU A 41 14.52 8.34 17.63
C LEU A 41 13.43 9.40 17.75
N ARG A 42 12.63 9.55 16.69
CA ARG A 42 11.41 10.37 16.70
C ARG A 42 10.19 9.47 16.76
N LEU A 43 9.37 9.65 17.78
CA LEU A 43 8.09 9.00 17.94
C LEU A 43 7.00 10.03 17.70
N ASN A 44 6.09 9.71 16.76
CA ASN A 44 4.94 10.56 16.51
C ASN A 44 3.82 10.17 17.48
N SER A 45 3.35 11.13 18.28
CA SER A 45 2.27 10.99 19.25
C SER A 45 0.91 11.47 18.72
N ALA A 46 0.67 11.35 17.40
CA ALA A 46 -0.64 11.65 16.81
C ALA A 46 -1.76 10.85 17.49
N GLU A 47 -3.01 11.34 17.33
CA GLU A 47 -4.19 10.68 17.89
C GLU A 47 -4.25 9.19 17.51
N LEU A 48 -4.66 8.39 18.47
CA LEU A 48 -4.83 6.94 18.32
C LEU A 48 -5.95 6.66 17.32
N ASP A 49 -5.68 5.80 16.35
CA ASP A 49 -6.71 5.27 15.46
C ASP A 49 -7.34 4.02 16.10
N GLU A 50 -8.34 4.25 16.96
CA GLU A 50 -9.02 3.16 17.67
C GLU A 50 -9.59 2.09 16.72
N SER A 51 -10.07 2.50 15.54
CA SER A 51 -10.62 1.56 14.57
C SER A 51 -9.54 0.64 14.01
N TYR A 52 -8.36 1.20 13.75
CA TYR A 52 -7.21 0.41 13.31
C TYR A 52 -6.72 -0.54 14.42
N ILE A 53 -6.66 -0.07 15.66
CA ILE A 53 -6.28 -0.91 16.82
C ILE A 53 -7.25 -2.07 16.99
N LYS A 54 -8.56 -1.80 16.96
CA LYS A 54 -9.61 -2.83 17.05
C LYS A 54 -9.49 -3.86 15.92
N MET A 55 -9.18 -3.41 14.70
CA MET A 55 -8.95 -4.29 13.55
C MET A 55 -7.75 -5.24 13.81
N ILE A 56 -6.61 -4.71 14.26
CA ILE A 56 -5.41 -5.53 14.56
C ILE A 56 -5.74 -6.57 15.63
N ILE A 57 -6.36 -6.17 16.75
CA ILE A 57 -6.72 -7.07 17.85
C ILE A 57 -7.67 -8.17 17.36
N SER A 58 -8.72 -7.80 16.62
CA SER A 58 -9.70 -8.76 16.08
C SER A 58 -9.05 -9.78 15.13
N GLU A 59 -8.11 -9.37 14.29
CA GLU A 59 -7.41 -10.31 13.41
C GLU A 59 -6.44 -11.20 14.17
N GLU A 60 -5.75 -10.70 15.20
CA GLU A 60 -4.89 -11.51 16.07
C GLU A 60 -5.69 -12.54 16.87
N GLU A 61 -6.87 -12.18 17.39
CA GLU A 61 -7.79 -13.11 18.05
C GLU A 61 -8.29 -14.20 17.07
N ARG A 62 -8.65 -13.82 15.85
CA ARG A 62 -9.08 -14.77 14.81
C ARG A 62 -7.97 -15.73 14.42
N LEU A 63 -6.74 -15.26 14.36
CA LEU A 63 -5.55 -16.04 13.99
C LEU A 63 -4.98 -16.85 15.17
N GLN A 64 -5.39 -16.55 16.40
CA GLN A 64 -4.77 -17.06 17.63
C GLN A 64 -3.23 -16.86 17.64
N LYS A 65 -2.79 -15.76 17.00
CA LYS A 65 -1.38 -15.44 16.79
C LYS A 65 -1.20 -13.93 16.61
N THR A 66 -0.11 -13.38 17.12
CA THR A 66 0.25 -11.98 16.91
C THR A 66 0.66 -11.73 15.44
N ILE A 67 0.27 -10.58 14.92
CA ILE A 67 0.72 -10.13 13.60
C ILE A 67 2.20 -9.76 13.68
N PRO A 68 3.07 -10.33 12.80
CA PRO A 68 4.50 -10.01 12.78
C PRO A 68 4.77 -8.53 12.54
N VAL A 69 5.90 -8.05 13.06
CA VAL A 69 6.30 -6.64 12.94
C VAL A 69 6.39 -6.18 11.48
N ASP A 70 6.91 -7.00 10.60
CA ASP A 70 7.02 -6.70 9.17
C ASP A 70 5.65 -6.48 8.53
N ALA A 71 4.67 -7.29 8.89
CA ALA A 71 3.29 -7.15 8.43
C ALA A 71 2.63 -5.86 8.99
N LEU A 72 2.89 -5.52 10.25
CA LEU A 72 2.43 -4.25 10.83
C LEU A 72 3.05 -3.04 10.11
N ILE A 73 4.33 -3.11 9.72
CA ILE A 73 4.98 -2.07 8.92
C ILE A 73 4.29 -1.93 7.56
N VAL A 74 4.02 -3.05 6.85
CA VAL A 74 3.27 -3.02 5.58
C VAL A 74 1.93 -2.33 5.74
N LEU A 75 1.14 -2.72 6.73
CA LEU A 75 -0.19 -2.14 6.99
C LEU A 75 -0.10 -0.65 7.29
N SER A 76 0.88 -0.22 8.11
CA SER A 76 1.11 1.19 8.43
C SER A 76 1.53 2.00 7.20
N VAL A 77 2.42 1.47 6.36
CA VAL A 77 2.80 2.11 5.09
C VAL A 77 1.60 2.26 4.17
N LEU A 78 0.81 1.21 3.99
CA LEU A 78 -0.38 1.25 3.13
C LEU A 78 -1.49 2.16 3.67
N LYS A 79 -1.57 2.32 5.00
CA LYS A 79 -2.49 3.30 5.63
C LYS A 79 -2.09 4.74 5.28
N THR A 80 -0.80 5.04 5.28
CA THR A 80 -0.25 6.39 5.03
C THR A 80 -0.15 6.71 3.55
N GLU A 81 0.54 5.85 2.80
CA GLU A 81 0.83 6.04 1.36
C GLU A 81 -0.36 5.67 0.47
N ARG A 82 -1.38 5.02 1.05
CA ARG A 82 -2.57 4.47 0.38
C ARG A 82 -2.25 3.36 -0.62
N ARG A 83 -1.13 3.47 -1.35
CA ARG A 83 -0.61 2.48 -2.30
C ARG A 83 0.90 2.42 -2.24
N ALA A 84 1.44 1.21 -2.38
CA ALA A 84 2.88 0.99 -2.39
C ALA A 84 3.27 -0.08 -3.41
N THR A 85 4.46 0.07 -3.97
CA THR A 85 5.12 -0.99 -4.74
C THR A 85 5.83 -1.94 -3.80
N ILE A 86 6.10 -3.17 -4.26
CA ILE A 86 6.89 -4.12 -3.46
C ILE A 86 8.28 -3.58 -3.11
N LYS A 87 8.88 -2.78 -4.00
CA LYS A 87 10.18 -2.12 -3.75
C LYS A 87 10.10 -1.12 -2.60
N LEU A 88 9.05 -0.29 -2.56
CA LEU A 88 8.86 0.65 -1.45
C LEU A 88 8.66 -0.09 -0.13
N LEU A 89 7.82 -1.13 -0.12
CA LEU A 89 7.59 -1.96 1.07
C LEU A 89 8.87 -2.63 1.55
N SER A 90 9.67 -3.22 0.64
CA SER A 90 10.97 -3.82 0.94
C SER A 90 11.93 -2.82 1.59
N THR A 91 11.98 -1.59 1.09
CA THR A 91 12.79 -0.52 1.68
C THR A 91 12.32 -0.16 3.09
N LYS A 92 11.01 -0.11 3.33
CA LYS A 92 10.43 0.25 4.64
C LYS A 92 10.58 -0.85 5.69
N ILE A 93 10.46 -2.12 5.28
CA ILE A 93 10.67 -3.28 6.16
C ILE A 93 12.16 -3.54 6.37
N GLN A 94 13.03 -3.04 5.47
CA GLN A 94 14.46 -3.32 5.43
C GLN A 94 14.78 -4.83 5.20
N GLN A 95 13.96 -5.48 4.37
CA GLN A 95 14.08 -6.89 4.01
C GLN A 95 14.21 -7.06 2.50
N PRO A 96 14.79 -8.18 2.02
CA PRO A 96 14.79 -8.52 0.60
C PRO A 96 13.38 -8.54 -0.01
N ILE A 97 13.29 -8.26 -1.30
CA ILE A 97 12.00 -8.26 -2.02
C ILE A 97 11.30 -9.63 -1.93
N SER A 98 12.05 -10.74 -1.92
CA SER A 98 11.50 -12.09 -1.74
C SER A 98 10.71 -12.22 -0.45
N ASP A 99 11.31 -11.82 0.66
CA ASP A 99 10.76 -11.98 2.00
C ASP A 99 9.59 -11.00 2.21
N THR A 100 9.75 -9.77 1.72
CA THR A 100 8.67 -8.77 1.68
C THR A 100 7.46 -9.28 0.90
N ARG A 101 7.69 -9.98 -0.23
CA ARG A 101 6.61 -10.58 -1.03
C ARG A 101 5.85 -11.61 -0.22
N SER A 102 6.53 -12.49 0.50
CA SER A 102 5.89 -13.50 1.36
C SER A 102 5.01 -12.86 2.44
N VAL A 103 5.49 -11.78 3.06
CA VAL A 103 4.68 -11.00 4.04
C VAL A 103 3.44 -10.39 3.39
N VAL A 104 3.59 -9.81 2.21
CA VAL A 104 2.47 -9.16 1.50
C VAL A 104 1.45 -10.21 1.02
N GLU A 105 1.91 -11.34 0.48
CA GLU A 105 1.04 -12.44 0.04
C GLU A 105 0.26 -13.03 1.23
N TRP A 106 0.91 -13.22 2.37
CA TRP A 106 0.22 -13.62 3.59
C TRP A 106 -0.87 -12.61 4.01
N LEU A 107 -0.60 -11.30 3.93
CA LEU A 107 -1.62 -10.27 4.20
C LEU A 107 -2.76 -10.26 3.17
N ILE A 108 -2.49 -10.66 1.92
CA ILE A 108 -3.52 -10.84 0.88
C ILE A 108 -4.39 -12.04 1.22
N GLU A 109 -3.82 -13.17 1.62
CA GLU A 109 -4.55 -14.37 2.05
C GLU A 109 -5.44 -14.09 3.25
N LEU A 110 -5.01 -13.23 4.17
CA LEU A 110 -5.83 -12.76 5.28
C LEU A 110 -6.95 -11.80 4.85
N GLY A 111 -6.92 -11.32 3.61
CA GLY A 111 -7.85 -10.33 3.09
C GLY A 111 -7.65 -8.94 3.67
N MET A 112 -6.46 -8.62 4.20
CA MET A 112 -6.12 -7.30 4.72
C MET A 112 -5.53 -6.38 3.66
N VAL A 113 -4.89 -6.94 2.63
CA VAL A 113 -4.24 -6.24 1.53
C VAL A 113 -4.81 -6.72 0.20
N GLU A 114 -4.87 -5.84 -0.77
CA GLU A 114 -5.23 -6.14 -2.16
C GLU A 114 -4.08 -5.74 -3.10
N GLY A 115 -3.84 -6.56 -4.13
CA GLY A 115 -2.92 -6.25 -5.20
C GLY A 115 -3.66 -5.74 -6.44
N VAL A 116 -3.23 -4.61 -6.99
CA VAL A 116 -3.79 -4.02 -8.20
C VAL A 116 -2.71 -3.93 -9.28
N GLY A 117 -3.03 -4.34 -10.50
CA GLY A 117 -2.07 -4.43 -11.61
C GLY A 117 -1.24 -5.71 -11.59
N ASN A 118 -0.36 -5.88 -12.57
CA ASN A 118 0.46 -7.07 -12.78
C ASN A 118 1.94 -6.74 -12.95
N GLY A 119 2.80 -7.75 -12.74
CA GLY A 119 4.24 -7.65 -12.96
C GLY A 119 4.91 -6.56 -12.12
N SER A 120 5.81 -5.80 -12.71
CA SER A 120 6.56 -4.71 -12.06
C SER A 120 5.67 -3.51 -11.70
N ALA A 121 4.53 -3.37 -12.35
CA ALA A 121 3.57 -2.30 -12.11
C ALA A 121 2.58 -2.62 -10.96
N ARG A 122 2.61 -3.85 -10.42
CA ARG A 122 1.70 -4.26 -9.33
C ARG A 122 1.89 -3.36 -8.11
N ARG A 123 0.80 -2.82 -7.62
CA ARG A 123 0.73 -2.01 -6.41
C ARG A 123 -0.16 -2.70 -5.38
N TYR A 124 0.11 -2.43 -4.12
CA TYR A 124 -0.62 -2.99 -3.00
C TYR A 124 -1.33 -1.89 -2.25
N MET A 125 -2.51 -2.18 -1.72
CA MET A 125 -3.34 -1.27 -0.94
C MET A 125 -4.08 -2.03 0.16
N LEU A 126 -4.60 -1.32 1.15
CA LEU A 126 -5.48 -1.92 2.13
C LEU A 126 -6.78 -2.39 1.46
N SER A 127 -7.29 -3.55 1.88
CA SER A 127 -8.50 -4.14 1.30
C SER A 127 -9.77 -3.40 1.71
N SER A 128 -10.85 -3.65 0.96
CA SER A 128 -12.20 -3.18 1.32
C SER A 128 -12.65 -3.65 2.71
N LYS A 129 -12.20 -4.85 3.13
CA LYS A 129 -12.45 -5.39 4.48
C LYS A 129 -11.89 -4.45 5.56
N VAL A 130 -10.65 -4.04 5.43
CA VAL A 130 -9.99 -3.12 6.38
C VAL A 130 -10.72 -1.79 6.44
N TYR A 131 -11.06 -1.20 5.28
CA TYR A 131 -11.81 0.05 5.22
C TYR A 131 -13.23 -0.07 5.81
N SER A 132 -13.84 -1.24 5.74
CA SER A 132 -15.15 -1.48 6.34
C SER A 132 -15.06 -1.57 7.86
N ILE A 133 -14.06 -2.28 8.40
CA ILE A 133 -13.84 -2.41 9.85
C ILE A 133 -13.45 -1.06 10.46
N THR A 134 -12.61 -0.28 9.78
CA THR A 134 -12.19 1.06 10.22
C THR A 134 -13.24 2.15 9.95
N ASN A 135 -14.45 1.77 9.55
CA ASN A 135 -15.57 2.66 9.23
C ASN A 135 -15.23 3.77 8.20
N ASN A 136 -14.31 3.49 7.29
CA ASN A 136 -13.82 4.43 6.27
C ASN A 136 -14.12 3.95 4.84
N LYS A 137 -15.33 3.45 4.60
CA LYS A 137 -15.77 2.94 3.28
C LYS A 137 -15.63 3.99 2.17
N ALA A 138 -15.92 5.26 2.50
CA ALA A 138 -15.74 6.37 1.57
C ALA A 138 -14.27 6.56 1.14
N GLY A 139 -13.33 6.30 2.04
CA GLY A 139 -11.89 6.32 1.73
C GLY A 139 -11.50 5.27 0.69
N TYR A 140 -12.03 4.06 0.82
CA TYR A 140 -11.81 2.99 -0.17
C TYR A 140 -12.38 3.34 -1.55
N THR A 141 -13.65 3.78 -1.60
CA THR A 141 -14.30 4.18 -2.85
C THR A 141 -13.57 5.34 -3.53
N ARG A 142 -13.15 6.34 -2.74
CA ARG A 142 -12.36 7.48 -3.24
C ARG A 142 -11.02 7.02 -3.80
N GLN A 143 -10.31 6.14 -3.12
CA GLN A 143 -9.02 5.63 -3.58
C GLN A 143 -9.15 4.85 -4.89
N ARG A 144 -10.16 3.99 -5.04
CA ARG A 144 -10.44 3.28 -6.30
C ARG A 144 -10.91 4.22 -7.41
N GLY A 145 -11.78 5.16 -7.09
CA GLY A 145 -12.29 6.14 -8.06
C GLY A 145 -11.20 7.10 -8.55
N TRP A 146 -10.27 7.50 -7.67
CA TRP A 146 -9.17 8.39 -8.02
C TRP A 146 -8.24 7.80 -9.07
N ASP A 147 -7.96 6.50 -8.99
CA ASP A 147 -7.09 5.85 -9.97
C ASP A 147 -7.71 5.79 -11.35
N THR A 148 -8.97 5.40 -11.44
CA THR A 148 -9.68 5.38 -12.70
C THR A 148 -9.78 6.78 -13.31
N MET A 149 -9.91 7.80 -12.48
CA MET A 149 -9.93 9.20 -12.90
C MET A 149 -8.57 9.64 -13.45
N GLN A 150 -7.47 9.31 -12.76
CA GLN A 150 -6.12 9.60 -13.23
C GLN A 150 -5.76 8.83 -14.50
N GLU A 151 -6.11 7.55 -14.59
CA GLU A 151 -5.92 6.73 -15.79
C GLU A 151 -6.66 7.33 -17.00
N ARG A 152 -7.91 7.76 -16.80
CA ARG A 152 -8.72 8.42 -17.86
C ARG A 152 -8.09 9.75 -18.29
N GLU A 153 -7.64 10.57 -17.38
CA GLU A 153 -6.99 11.86 -17.65
C GLU A 153 -5.68 11.68 -18.42
N LEU A 154 -4.86 10.70 -18.04
CA LEU A 154 -3.64 10.34 -18.76
C LEU A 154 -3.93 9.90 -20.20
N ILE A 155 -4.94 9.04 -20.40
CA ILE A 155 -5.36 8.58 -21.73
C ILE A 155 -5.85 9.76 -22.59
N LEU A 156 -6.69 10.63 -22.03
CA LEU A 156 -7.21 11.79 -22.76
C LEU A 156 -6.11 12.81 -23.07
N THR A 157 -5.17 13.03 -22.17
CA THR A 157 -4.01 13.90 -22.39
C THR A 157 -3.15 13.36 -23.54
N HIS A 158 -2.87 12.07 -23.55
CA HIS A 158 -2.14 11.41 -24.62
C HIS A 158 -2.90 11.51 -25.96
N LEU A 159 -4.21 11.26 -25.95
CA LEU A 159 -5.06 11.34 -27.13
C LEU A 159 -5.10 12.76 -27.70
N ASN A 160 -5.18 13.78 -26.85
CA ASN A 160 -5.14 15.19 -27.25
C ASN A 160 -3.80 15.60 -27.87
N GLN A 161 -2.70 14.99 -27.42
CA GLN A 161 -1.35 15.28 -27.92
C GLN A 161 -1.05 14.57 -29.23
N TYR A 162 -1.47 13.30 -29.37
CA TYR A 162 -1.08 12.44 -30.49
C TYR A 162 -2.24 12.05 -31.41
N ASN A 163 -3.47 12.48 -31.12
CA ASN A 163 -4.70 12.18 -31.84
C ASN A 163 -5.02 10.67 -32.02
N ARG A 164 -4.25 9.80 -31.38
CA ARG A 164 -4.39 8.34 -31.46
C ARG A 164 -3.84 7.69 -30.23
N ILE A 165 -4.49 6.60 -29.78
CA ILE A 165 -4.02 5.76 -28.69
C ILE A 165 -4.39 4.30 -28.98
N THR A 166 -3.47 3.37 -28.72
CA THR A 166 -3.70 1.93 -28.82
C THR A 166 -3.87 1.32 -27.44
N ARG A 167 -4.30 0.04 -27.39
CA ARG A 167 -4.38 -0.69 -26.13
C ARG A 167 -3.00 -0.85 -25.49
N GLU A 168 -1.98 -1.05 -26.30
CA GLU A 168 -0.59 -1.20 -25.89
C GLU A 168 -0.07 0.11 -25.27
N ASP A 169 -0.40 1.25 -25.84
CA ASP A 169 -0.09 2.58 -25.28
C ASP A 169 -0.75 2.77 -23.90
N VAL A 170 -2.01 2.35 -23.75
CA VAL A 170 -2.71 2.43 -22.45
C VAL A 170 -2.08 1.50 -21.43
N VAL A 171 -1.65 0.29 -21.82
CA VAL A 171 -0.93 -0.63 -20.92
C VAL A 171 0.35 0.01 -20.39
N GLU A 172 1.11 0.65 -21.28
CA GLU A 172 2.36 1.33 -20.90
C GLU A 172 2.10 2.59 -20.08
N LEU A 173 1.19 3.44 -20.52
CA LEU A 173 0.87 4.73 -19.90
C LEU A 173 0.30 4.58 -18.50
N CYS A 174 -0.70 3.70 -18.34
CA CYS A 174 -1.38 3.45 -17.06
C CYS A 174 -0.73 2.33 -16.24
N ARG A 175 0.29 1.65 -16.81
CA ARG A 175 0.95 0.48 -16.20
C ARG A 175 -0.04 -0.56 -15.71
N CYS A 176 -1.03 -0.86 -16.54
CA CYS A 176 -2.15 -1.75 -16.21
C CYS A 176 -2.12 -3.04 -17.05
N THR A 177 -3.06 -3.95 -16.78
CA THR A 177 -3.21 -5.17 -17.60
C THR A 177 -3.86 -4.86 -18.94
N PRO A 178 -3.62 -5.68 -19.99
CA PRO A 178 -4.32 -5.55 -21.26
C PRO A 178 -5.85 -5.59 -21.14
N ASN A 179 -6.38 -6.39 -20.21
CA ASN A 179 -7.82 -6.46 -19.93
C ASN A 179 -8.36 -5.16 -19.31
N HIS A 180 -7.61 -4.57 -18.37
CA HIS A 180 -7.97 -3.29 -17.76
C HIS A 180 -7.86 -2.14 -18.78
N ALA A 181 -6.81 -2.12 -19.61
CA ALA A 181 -6.66 -1.18 -20.71
C ALA A 181 -7.84 -1.24 -21.69
N SER A 182 -8.24 -2.44 -22.10
CA SER A 182 -9.42 -2.62 -22.96
C SER A 182 -10.73 -2.18 -22.28
N TRP A 183 -10.84 -2.32 -20.96
CA TRP A 183 -11.98 -1.84 -20.20
C TRP A 183 -12.00 -0.29 -20.17
N LEU A 184 -10.86 0.35 -19.86
CA LEU A 184 -10.73 1.82 -19.85
C LEU A 184 -11.12 2.44 -21.20
N LEU A 185 -10.57 1.90 -22.28
CA LEU A 185 -10.88 2.38 -23.65
C LEU A 185 -12.38 2.23 -23.95
N ARG A 186 -12.99 1.10 -23.62
CA ARG A 186 -14.45 0.89 -23.79
C ARG A 186 -15.29 1.88 -22.99
N GLN A 187 -14.87 2.21 -21.76
CA GLN A 187 -15.58 3.21 -20.95
C GLN A 187 -15.49 4.61 -21.59
N LEU A 188 -14.29 5.02 -22.07
CA LEU A 188 -14.10 6.31 -22.74
C LEU A 188 -14.91 6.44 -24.03
N VAL A 189 -15.03 5.35 -24.80
CA VAL A 189 -15.89 5.31 -26.00
C VAL A 189 -17.38 5.40 -25.58
N LYS A 190 -17.80 4.66 -24.56
CA LYS A 190 -19.18 4.71 -24.01
C LYS A 190 -19.55 6.12 -23.52
N ASP A 191 -18.59 6.80 -22.91
CA ASP A 191 -18.75 8.17 -22.39
C ASP A 191 -18.59 9.24 -23.49
N GLN A 192 -18.49 8.81 -24.77
CA GLN A 192 -18.32 9.69 -25.96
C GLN A 192 -17.09 10.61 -25.90
N MET A 193 -16.06 10.22 -25.16
CA MET A 193 -14.81 10.96 -25.01
C MET A 193 -13.77 10.60 -26.08
N MET A 194 -13.99 9.51 -26.81
CA MET A 194 -13.16 9.05 -27.93
C MET A 194 -13.97 8.15 -28.86
N GLU A 195 -13.50 7.98 -30.08
CA GLU A 195 -14.09 7.10 -31.08
C GLU A 195 -13.14 5.95 -31.45
N LEU A 196 -13.71 4.82 -31.83
CA LEU A 196 -12.94 3.70 -32.36
C LEU A 196 -12.55 3.98 -33.80
N TYR A 197 -11.26 3.95 -34.08
CA TYR A 197 -10.75 4.11 -35.46
C TYR A 197 -10.20 2.76 -35.97
N GLY A 198 -10.69 2.33 -37.11
CA GLY A 198 -10.28 1.07 -37.77
C GLY A 198 -11.28 -0.06 -37.57
N ALA A 199 -11.51 -0.83 -38.62
CA ALA A 199 -12.31 -2.05 -38.53
C ALA A 199 -11.51 -3.12 -37.77
N GLY A 200 -11.93 -3.41 -36.55
CA GLY A 200 -11.43 -4.60 -35.85
C GLY A 200 -11.77 -5.86 -36.65
N ARG A 201 -10.75 -6.60 -37.03
CA ARG A 201 -10.89 -8.00 -37.45
C ARG A 201 -10.83 -8.88 -36.23
#